data_da57dd930df6b387f0ac279908229228
#
_entry.id   da57dd930df6b387f0ac279908229228
#
_cell.length_a   1.000
_cell.length_b   1.000
_cell.length_c   1.000
_cell.angle_alpha   90.00
_cell.angle_beta   90.00
_cell.angle_gamma   90.00
#
_symmetry.space_group_name_H-M   'P 1'
#
loop_
_entity.id
_entity.type
_entity.pdbx_description
1 polymer ?
#
loop_
_entity_poly.entity_id
_entity_poly.type
_entity_poly.pdbx_seq_one_letter_code
_entity_poly.pdbx_strand_id
1 'polypeptide(L)'
;MIPKASGPLIAGASIGALGALCFGLTSAALNTTKEFAIVDMGWCKNEIDIYDCPKSQLFAGLSNGSTFLGAAFGSLLIGISGKIGRRITLYLINSFFVVGSTLSASSVNFIMLFMGRLISGFGIGLAAVIPVFLVEICHPKQRKYFAVIYQLFITFGLLISAGWQLAHGRVVTNEDKGGPFVLTTWDKVVWRGTQFLPVLCCIASLILIHFVVSFDTPYELISKGKTEEAREVIEKLHGKEEVDEVFNEFDRDQEVAKSTPSIPLSTAIKNPKYRKVIIHAFVLAAIQQLVGVTILTSNVTKIFLKVMGRNYNSTIASSSILLVNFVATVILTFIIGKFGRKTFLVWGIGFSTIFMALSSFSKPIGKEASWVPIVSSIGSFGFIIGFAFGLGGIMWVYLSEVFGTEYRNGALSVAVFINWLCASLTLIASEFLISYSEVVVSIILFAFSLFGFFYVAVFIKETKGVTIGRAYD
;
A
#
# COMPACT_ATOMS: atom_id res chain seq x y z
N MET A 1 10.48 -32.37 -3.48
CA MET A 1 10.90 -31.73 -2.21
C MET A 1 10.98 -30.23 -2.46
N ILE A 2 10.72 -29.39 -1.45
CA ILE A 2 10.98 -27.94 -1.57
C ILE A 2 12.49 -27.77 -1.43
N PRO A 3 13.18 -27.11 -2.41
CA PRO A 3 14.62 -26.89 -2.32
C PRO A 3 14.99 -26.15 -1.04
N LYS A 4 16.13 -26.48 -0.42
CA LYS A 4 16.65 -25.75 0.74
C LYS A 4 16.93 -24.31 0.33
N ALA A 5 16.40 -23.35 1.08
CA ALA A 5 16.65 -21.93 0.83
C ALA A 5 18.14 -21.62 1.04
N SER A 6 18.80 -21.10 0.00
CA SER A 6 20.19 -20.63 0.10
C SER A 6 20.28 -19.29 0.82
N GLY A 7 21.48 -18.95 1.34
CA GLY A 7 21.73 -17.64 1.95
C GLY A 7 21.36 -16.45 1.02
N PRO A 8 21.82 -16.43 -0.26
CA PRO A 8 21.45 -15.41 -1.22
C PRO A 8 19.96 -15.31 -1.52
N LEU A 9 19.23 -16.44 -1.56
CA LEU A 9 17.77 -16.44 -1.74
C LEU A 9 17.06 -15.82 -0.53
N ILE A 10 17.48 -16.17 0.69
CA ILE A 10 16.95 -15.57 1.93
C ILE A 10 17.23 -14.07 1.94
N ALA A 11 18.43 -13.64 1.56
CA ALA A 11 18.77 -12.22 1.48
C ALA A 11 17.91 -11.47 0.45
N GLY A 12 17.69 -12.05 -0.74
CA GLY A 12 16.81 -11.48 -1.75
C GLY A 12 15.36 -11.37 -1.27
N ALA A 13 14.84 -12.39 -0.59
CA ALA A 13 13.52 -12.36 0.03
C ALA A 13 13.44 -11.27 1.12
N SER A 14 14.51 -11.13 1.92
CA SER A 14 14.59 -10.09 2.97
C SER A 14 14.62 -8.68 2.39
N ILE A 15 15.32 -8.45 1.27
CA ILE A 15 15.30 -7.16 0.55
C ILE A 15 13.86 -6.81 0.14
N GLY A 16 13.14 -7.75 -0.44
CA GLY A 16 11.75 -7.55 -0.82
C GLY A 16 10.84 -7.28 0.38
N ALA A 17 11.02 -8.02 1.47
CA ALA A 17 10.29 -7.84 2.72
C ALA A 17 10.57 -6.46 3.36
N LEU A 18 11.83 -6.03 3.41
CA LEU A 18 12.23 -4.71 3.93
C LEU A 18 11.65 -3.57 3.09
N GLY A 19 11.66 -3.69 1.76
CA GLY A 19 11.05 -2.69 0.88
C GLY A 19 9.54 -2.58 1.08
N ALA A 20 8.84 -3.71 1.24
CA ALA A 20 7.42 -3.76 1.58
C ALA A 20 7.14 -3.17 2.98
N LEU A 21 8.01 -3.45 3.95
CA LEU A 21 7.95 -2.90 5.29
C LEU A 21 8.08 -1.37 5.27
N CYS A 22 9.04 -0.83 4.49
CA CYS A 22 9.22 0.62 4.30
C CYS A 22 7.95 1.27 3.74
N PHE A 23 7.29 0.62 2.78
CA PHE A 23 6.00 1.10 2.27
C PHE A 23 4.97 1.20 3.41
N GLY A 24 4.76 0.13 4.19
CA GLY A 24 3.80 0.13 5.30
C GLY A 24 4.10 1.18 6.36
N LEU A 25 5.36 1.26 6.81
CA LEU A 25 5.84 2.25 7.78
C LEU A 25 5.57 3.68 7.30
N THR A 26 5.94 4.00 6.06
CA THR A 26 5.76 5.34 5.48
C THR A 26 4.29 5.73 5.33
N SER A 27 3.43 4.78 4.91
CA SER A 27 2.01 5.03 4.71
C SER A 27 1.29 5.36 6.01
N ALA A 28 1.62 4.68 7.12
CA ALA A 28 0.99 4.89 8.42
C ALA A 28 1.67 5.96 9.29
N ALA A 29 2.78 6.55 8.84
CA ALA A 29 3.64 7.39 9.67
C ALA A 29 2.97 8.61 10.30
N LEU A 30 1.88 9.13 9.73
CA LEU A 30 1.11 10.25 10.29
C LEU A 30 -0.29 9.85 10.80
N ASN A 31 -0.65 8.57 10.85
CA ASN A 31 -2.01 8.18 11.20
C ASN A 31 -2.43 8.64 12.60
N THR A 32 -1.60 8.38 13.63
CA THR A 32 -1.88 8.79 15.01
C THR A 32 -0.93 9.91 15.50
N THR A 33 0.17 10.20 14.78
CA THR A 33 1.15 11.21 15.14
C THR A 33 0.89 12.58 14.51
N LYS A 34 -0.11 12.68 13.64
CA LYS A 34 -0.47 13.90 12.92
C LYS A 34 -0.69 15.08 13.86
N GLU A 35 -1.39 14.87 14.94
CA GLU A 35 -1.71 15.91 15.93
C GLU A 35 -0.46 16.44 16.64
N PHE A 36 0.46 15.55 16.99
CA PHE A 36 1.74 15.94 17.58
C PHE A 36 2.59 16.76 16.58
N ALA A 37 2.57 16.40 15.30
CA ALA A 37 3.23 17.16 14.24
C ALA A 37 2.62 18.56 14.07
N ILE A 38 1.28 18.70 14.13
CA ILE A 38 0.57 19.99 14.07
C ILE A 38 1.06 20.92 15.19
N VAL A 39 1.15 20.40 16.41
CA VAL A 39 1.59 21.17 17.57
C VAL A 39 3.09 21.51 17.48
N ASP A 40 3.95 20.54 17.11
CA ASP A 40 5.40 20.78 17.03
C ASP A 40 5.79 21.82 15.96
N MET A 41 5.05 21.85 14.85
CA MET A 41 5.28 22.82 13.76
C MET A 41 4.50 24.12 13.93
N GLY A 42 3.69 24.23 14.97
CA GLY A 42 2.94 25.45 15.30
C GLY A 42 1.97 25.90 14.22
N TRP A 43 1.27 24.95 13.57
CA TRP A 43 0.33 25.30 12.51
C TRP A 43 -0.89 26.08 13.02
N CYS A 44 -1.24 25.92 14.30
CA CYS A 44 -2.38 26.55 14.97
C CYS A 44 -1.97 27.16 16.31
N LYS A 45 -1.12 28.19 16.29
CA LYS A 45 -0.57 28.79 17.52
C LYS A 45 -1.59 29.52 18.39
N ASN A 46 -2.70 30.02 17.82
CA ASN A 46 -3.63 30.94 18.47
C ASN A 46 -5.05 30.35 18.65
N GLU A 47 -5.28 29.09 18.29
CA GLU A 47 -6.58 28.47 18.36
C GLU A 47 -6.66 27.46 19.51
N ILE A 48 -7.81 27.45 20.19
CA ILE A 48 -8.05 26.62 21.36
C ILE A 48 -8.14 25.13 20.97
N ASP A 49 -8.66 24.84 19.77
CA ASP A 49 -8.75 23.45 19.27
C ASP A 49 -7.97 23.28 17.94
N ILE A 50 -7.01 22.38 17.95
CA ILE A 50 -6.20 22.06 16.77
C ILE A 50 -7.02 21.40 15.64
N TYR A 51 -8.20 20.87 15.95
CA TYR A 51 -9.09 20.25 14.98
C TYR A 51 -9.96 21.25 14.22
N ASP A 52 -10.21 22.41 14.81
CA ASP A 52 -11.07 23.47 14.21
C ASP A 52 -10.25 24.48 13.39
N CYS A 53 -8.92 24.34 13.38
CA CYS A 53 -8.01 25.22 12.64
C CYS A 53 -7.97 24.85 11.14
N PRO A 54 -8.50 25.70 10.22
CA PRO A 54 -8.51 25.40 8.78
C PRO A 54 -7.11 25.17 8.20
N LYS A 55 -6.10 25.87 8.75
CA LYS A 55 -4.71 25.73 8.33
C LYS A 55 -4.15 24.37 8.68
N SER A 56 -4.47 23.81 9.86
CA SER A 56 -4.01 22.47 10.25
C SER A 56 -4.67 21.38 9.41
N GLN A 57 -5.95 21.52 9.08
CA GLN A 57 -6.67 20.61 8.22
C GLN A 57 -6.06 20.57 6.82
N LEU A 58 -5.80 21.75 6.23
CA LEU A 58 -5.14 21.86 4.92
C LEU A 58 -3.76 21.21 4.93
N PHE A 59 -2.92 21.57 5.89
CA PHE A 59 -1.55 21.08 5.95
C PHE A 59 -1.48 19.58 6.28
N ALA A 60 -2.38 19.09 7.13
CA ALA A 60 -2.50 17.66 7.43
C ALA A 60 -2.96 16.86 6.19
N GLY A 61 -3.97 17.34 5.49
CA GLY A 61 -4.46 16.72 4.26
C GLY A 61 -3.39 16.67 3.18
N LEU A 62 -2.73 17.81 2.93
CA LEU A 62 -1.64 17.89 1.97
C LEU A 62 -0.44 17.03 2.36
N SER A 63 -0.05 16.99 3.65
CA SER A 63 1.06 16.14 4.12
C SER A 63 0.75 14.64 3.97
N ASN A 64 -0.47 14.22 4.29
CA ASN A 64 -0.89 12.82 4.08
C ASN A 64 -1.02 12.49 2.59
N GLY A 65 -1.68 13.36 1.83
CA GLY A 65 -1.89 13.18 0.39
C GLY A 65 -0.60 13.20 -0.41
N SER A 66 0.42 13.99 0.00
CA SER A 66 1.70 14.10 -0.72
C SER A 66 2.43 12.77 -0.87
N THR A 67 2.34 11.88 0.12
CA THR A 67 2.94 10.53 0.02
C THR A 67 2.33 9.74 -1.13
N PHE A 68 1.01 9.75 -1.25
CA PHE A 68 0.32 9.02 -2.32
C PHE A 68 0.41 9.75 -3.67
N LEU A 69 0.51 11.08 -3.66
CA LEU A 69 0.84 11.85 -4.85
C LEU A 69 2.24 11.46 -5.39
N GLY A 70 3.23 11.38 -4.51
CA GLY A 70 4.55 10.87 -4.85
C GLY A 70 4.50 9.42 -5.37
N ALA A 71 3.67 8.56 -4.76
CA ALA A 71 3.48 7.19 -5.21
C ALA A 71 2.85 7.11 -6.61
N ALA A 72 1.90 7.99 -6.93
CA ALA A 72 1.35 8.09 -8.28
C ALA A 72 2.46 8.37 -9.30
N PHE A 73 3.23 9.44 -9.12
CA PHE A 73 4.32 9.74 -10.05
C PHE A 73 5.44 8.70 -10.04
N GLY A 74 5.79 8.14 -8.87
CA GLY A 74 6.75 7.06 -8.74
C GLY A 74 6.37 5.81 -9.53
N SER A 75 5.07 5.50 -9.64
CA SER A 75 4.58 4.35 -10.40
C SER A 75 4.82 4.46 -11.92
N LEU A 76 4.92 5.67 -12.45
CA LEU A 76 5.26 5.90 -13.86
C LEU A 76 6.70 5.48 -14.18
N LEU A 77 7.58 5.42 -13.16
CA LEU A 77 8.95 4.94 -13.31
C LEU A 77 9.05 3.41 -13.44
N ILE A 78 7.96 2.65 -13.15
CA ILE A 78 7.93 1.19 -13.31
C ILE A 78 8.30 0.79 -14.76
N GLY A 79 7.81 1.53 -15.76
CA GLY A 79 8.13 1.27 -17.16
C GLY A 79 9.62 1.40 -17.51
N ILE A 80 10.37 2.20 -16.74
CA ILE A 80 11.81 2.40 -16.93
C ILE A 80 12.62 1.32 -16.21
N SER A 81 12.09 0.74 -15.13
CA SER A 81 12.78 -0.27 -14.30
C SER A 81 13.29 -1.48 -15.08
N GLY A 82 12.55 -1.89 -16.13
CA GLY A 82 12.97 -2.99 -17.01
C GLY A 82 14.20 -2.66 -17.88
N LYS A 83 14.48 -1.37 -18.10
CA LYS A 83 15.65 -0.92 -18.90
C LYS A 83 16.90 -0.74 -18.05
N ILE A 84 16.75 -0.22 -16.83
CA ILE A 84 17.87 0.07 -15.92
C ILE A 84 18.29 -1.15 -15.08
N GLY A 85 17.44 -2.17 -15.00
CA GLY A 85 17.68 -3.38 -14.25
C GLY A 85 17.08 -3.36 -12.83
N ARG A 86 16.85 -4.58 -12.30
CA ARG A 86 16.19 -4.74 -10.99
C ARG A 86 17.04 -4.22 -9.85
N ARG A 87 18.33 -4.52 -9.88
CA ARG A 87 19.28 -4.09 -8.83
C ARG A 87 19.34 -2.57 -8.70
N ILE A 88 19.49 -1.85 -9.81
CA ILE A 88 19.51 -0.37 -9.80
C ILE A 88 18.17 0.17 -9.32
N THR A 89 17.07 -0.44 -9.74
CA THR A 89 15.73 -0.07 -9.29
C THR A 89 15.57 -0.22 -7.77
N LEU A 90 16.11 -1.28 -7.16
CA LEU A 90 16.10 -1.46 -5.71
C LEU A 90 16.92 -0.39 -4.98
N TYR A 91 18.09 0.02 -5.53
CA TYR A 91 18.84 1.16 -4.99
C TYR A 91 18.04 2.46 -5.06
N LEU A 92 17.34 2.73 -6.16
CA LEU A 92 16.50 3.92 -6.31
C LEU A 92 15.34 3.93 -5.31
N ILE A 93 14.65 2.80 -5.12
CA ILE A 93 13.56 2.65 -4.14
C ILE A 93 14.07 3.01 -2.74
N ASN A 94 15.18 2.38 -2.32
CA ASN A 94 15.77 2.64 -1.01
C ASN A 94 16.24 4.10 -0.87
N SER A 95 16.82 4.70 -1.93
CA SER A 95 17.26 6.09 -1.93
C SER A 95 16.09 7.07 -1.73
N PHE A 96 14.96 6.86 -2.42
CA PHE A 96 13.75 7.67 -2.22
C PHE A 96 13.24 7.57 -0.78
N PHE A 97 13.20 6.36 -0.20
CA PHE A 97 12.79 6.20 1.20
C PHE A 97 13.77 6.86 2.18
N VAL A 98 15.08 6.67 2.00
CA VAL A 98 16.10 7.27 2.89
C VAL A 98 16.01 8.79 2.85
N VAL A 99 16.07 9.39 1.67
CA VAL A 99 16.04 10.85 1.51
C VAL A 99 14.72 11.43 2.01
N GLY A 100 13.60 10.86 1.56
CA GLY A 100 12.28 11.37 1.92
C GLY A 100 11.95 11.19 3.39
N SER A 101 12.25 10.04 3.98
CA SER A 101 12.00 9.78 5.41
C SER A 101 12.90 10.60 6.32
N THR A 102 14.19 10.78 5.97
CA THR A 102 15.09 11.64 6.72
C THR A 102 14.63 13.09 6.68
N LEU A 103 14.22 13.57 5.49
CA LEU A 103 13.69 14.93 5.33
C LEU A 103 12.39 15.13 6.13
N SER A 104 11.50 14.12 6.15
CA SER A 104 10.27 14.16 6.95
C SER A 104 10.56 14.16 8.45
N ALA A 105 11.48 13.31 8.92
CA ALA A 105 11.84 13.22 10.33
C ALA A 105 12.51 14.49 10.86
N SER A 106 13.33 15.14 10.05
CA SER A 106 14.04 16.39 10.39
C SER A 106 13.24 17.65 10.08
N SER A 107 11.98 17.52 9.62
CA SER A 107 11.18 18.66 9.18
C SER A 107 10.94 19.67 10.30
N VAL A 108 11.14 20.96 9.95
CA VAL A 108 10.93 22.12 10.83
C VAL A 108 9.75 22.99 10.38
N ASN A 109 9.21 22.71 9.20
CA ASN A 109 8.07 23.41 8.63
C ASN A 109 7.26 22.50 7.70
N PHE A 110 6.07 22.98 7.31
CA PHE A 110 5.16 22.24 6.44
C PHE A 110 5.80 21.85 5.09
N ILE A 111 6.53 22.77 4.44
CA ILE A 111 7.09 22.52 3.10
C ILE A 111 8.10 21.38 3.15
N MET A 112 8.95 21.35 4.18
CA MET A 112 9.95 20.30 4.36
C MET A 112 9.28 18.93 4.62
N LEU A 113 8.24 18.88 5.45
CA LEU A 113 7.47 17.66 5.67
C LEU A 113 6.77 17.21 4.39
N PHE A 114 6.11 18.12 3.67
CA PHE A 114 5.43 17.83 2.40
C PHE A 114 6.38 17.24 1.37
N MET A 115 7.53 17.87 1.17
CA MET A 115 8.55 17.40 0.21
C MET A 115 9.17 16.06 0.63
N GLY A 116 9.45 15.88 1.90
CA GLY A 116 9.97 14.61 2.42
C GLY A 116 8.99 13.45 2.18
N ARG A 117 7.72 13.66 2.46
CA ARG A 117 6.67 12.68 2.22
C ARG A 117 6.40 12.43 0.73
N LEU A 118 6.47 13.48 -0.09
CA LEU A 118 6.38 13.35 -1.56
C LEU A 118 7.50 12.46 -2.10
N ILE A 119 8.75 12.73 -1.68
CA ILE A 119 9.93 11.95 -2.09
C ILE A 119 9.82 10.50 -1.62
N SER A 120 9.45 10.25 -0.35
CA SER A 120 9.20 8.88 0.13
C SER A 120 8.12 8.17 -0.69
N GLY A 121 7.12 8.92 -1.13
CA GLY A 121 6.05 8.42 -1.99
C GLY A 121 6.56 7.89 -3.33
N PHE A 122 7.55 8.54 -3.98
CA PHE A 122 8.17 7.98 -5.18
C PHE A 122 8.72 6.57 -4.92
N GLY A 123 9.30 6.34 -3.73
CA GLY A 123 9.72 5.00 -3.29
C GLY A 123 8.56 4.01 -3.25
N ILE A 124 7.39 4.40 -2.70
CA ILE A 124 6.18 3.56 -2.65
C ILE A 124 5.72 3.19 -4.07
N GLY A 125 5.62 4.17 -4.96
CA GLY A 125 5.16 3.93 -6.34
C GLY A 125 6.08 2.97 -7.10
N LEU A 126 7.39 3.18 -7.01
CA LEU A 126 8.38 2.33 -7.67
C LEU A 126 8.50 0.96 -7.01
N ALA A 127 8.18 0.82 -5.72
CA ALA A 127 8.23 -0.44 -4.98
C ALA A 127 7.26 -1.51 -5.52
N ALA A 128 6.32 -1.15 -6.40
CA ALA A 128 5.52 -2.12 -7.14
C ALA A 128 6.36 -3.06 -8.05
N VAL A 129 7.65 -2.78 -8.26
CA VAL A 129 8.62 -3.67 -8.91
C VAL A 129 9.10 -4.80 -7.98
N ILE A 130 9.01 -4.64 -6.67
CA ILE A 130 9.51 -5.63 -5.69
C ILE A 130 8.86 -7.02 -5.85
N PRO A 131 7.54 -7.17 -6.02
CA PRO A 131 6.94 -8.48 -6.29
C PRO A 131 7.51 -9.16 -7.52
N VAL A 132 7.84 -8.39 -8.57
CA VAL A 132 8.46 -8.91 -9.79
C VAL A 132 9.87 -9.42 -9.48
N PHE A 133 10.68 -8.62 -8.79
CA PHE A 133 12.01 -9.03 -8.32
C PHE A 133 11.96 -10.34 -7.51
N LEU A 134 11.01 -10.46 -6.57
CA LEU A 134 10.83 -11.64 -5.74
C LEU A 134 10.51 -12.89 -6.56
N VAL A 135 9.68 -12.77 -7.60
CA VAL A 135 9.31 -13.88 -8.49
C VAL A 135 10.48 -14.25 -9.42
N GLU A 136 11.30 -13.30 -9.81
CA GLU A 136 12.47 -13.52 -10.68
C GLU A 136 13.65 -14.21 -9.96
N ILE A 137 13.75 -14.13 -8.63
CA ILE A 137 14.79 -14.78 -7.84
C ILE A 137 14.35 -16.12 -7.25
N CYS A 138 13.04 -16.36 -7.12
CA CYS A 138 12.54 -17.58 -6.48
C CYS A 138 12.46 -18.74 -7.47
N HIS A 139 12.52 -19.96 -6.91
CA HIS A 139 12.25 -21.16 -7.69
C HIS A 139 10.82 -21.13 -8.24
N PRO A 140 10.56 -21.52 -9.51
CA PRO A 140 9.23 -21.48 -10.13
C PRO A 140 8.13 -22.14 -9.29
N LYS A 141 8.42 -23.27 -8.64
CA LYS A 141 7.49 -23.97 -7.73
C LYS A 141 7.09 -23.13 -6.50
N GLN A 142 7.85 -22.07 -6.16
CA GLN A 142 7.66 -21.25 -4.97
C GLN A 142 7.05 -19.87 -5.29
N ARG A 143 6.89 -19.48 -6.55
CA ARG A 143 6.40 -18.15 -7.00
C ARG A 143 5.15 -17.68 -6.24
N LYS A 144 4.20 -18.58 -5.99
CA LYS A 144 2.94 -18.27 -5.26
C LYS A 144 3.17 -17.79 -3.82
N TYR A 145 4.21 -18.29 -3.15
CA TYR A 145 4.52 -17.88 -1.77
C TYR A 145 5.25 -16.54 -1.74
N PHE A 146 6.19 -16.33 -2.67
CA PHE A 146 6.96 -15.09 -2.76
C PHE A 146 6.09 -13.90 -3.16
N ALA A 147 5.09 -14.10 -4.01
CA ALA A 147 4.13 -13.05 -4.39
C ALA A 147 3.33 -12.49 -3.20
N VAL A 148 3.09 -13.32 -2.17
CA VAL A 148 2.31 -12.91 -0.98
C VAL A 148 3.17 -12.21 0.07
N ILE A 149 4.47 -12.49 0.13
CA ILE A 149 5.41 -11.87 1.08
C ILE A 149 5.30 -10.34 1.04
N TYR A 150 5.23 -9.76 -0.15
CA TYR A 150 5.15 -8.31 -0.33
C TYR A 150 3.94 -7.70 0.40
N GLN A 151 2.74 -8.22 0.17
CA GLN A 151 1.53 -7.70 0.82
C GLN A 151 1.55 -7.91 2.33
N LEU A 152 2.04 -9.07 2.78
CA LEU A 152 2.16 -9.39 4.20
C LEU A 152 3.05 -8.38 4.94
N PHE A 153 4.21 -8.06 4.36
CA PHE A 153 5.14 -7.11 4.98
C PHE A 153 4.70 -5.65 4.87
N ILE A 154 3.86 -5.28 3.88
CA ILE A 154 3.18 -3.98 3.89
C ILE A 154 2.28 -3.85 5.13
N THR A 155 1.39 -4.83 5.35
CA THR A 155 0.46 -4.77 6.49
C THR A 155 1.18 -4.90 7.83
N PHE A 156 2.28 -5.64 7.88
CA PHE A 156 3.15 -5.70 9.05
C PHE A 156 3.84 -4.35 9.33
N GLY A 157 4.27 -3.62 8.30
CA GLY A 157 4.82 -2.27 8.42
C GLY A 157 3.80 -1.27 8.94
N LEU A 158 2.55 -1.34 8.47
CA LEU A 158 1.45 -0.55 9.02
C LEU A 158 1.27 -0.82 10.54
N LEU A 159 1.30 -2.09 10.93
CA LEU A 159 1.15 -2.51 12.32
C LEU A 159 2.31 -2.03 13.22
N ILE A 160 3.56 -2.18 12.75
CA ILE A 160 4.75 -1.68 13.47
C ILE A 160 4.67 -0.17 13.65
N SER A 161 4.30 0.57 12.61
CA SER A 161 4.12 2.03 12.69
C SER A 161 3.10 2.40 13.75
N ALA A 162 1.94 1.73 13.77
CA ALA A 162 0.92 1.95 14.78
C ALA A 162 1.40 1.61 16.20
N GLY A 163 2.09 0.49 16.37
CA GLY A 163 2.65 0.08 17.65
C GLY A 163 3.67 1.10 18.20
N TRP A 164 4.55 1.62 17.32
CA TRP A 164 5.49 2.67 17.71
C TRP A 164 4.78 3.96 18.13
N GLN A 165 3.72 4.35 17.44
CA GLN A 165 2.93 5.54 17.74
C GLN A 165 2.22 5.44 19.11
N LEU A 166 1.90 4.23 19.59
CA LEU A 166 1.38 4.04 20.96
C LEU A 166 2.38 4.44 22.06
N ALA A 167 3.67 4.55 21.74
CA ALA A 167 4.69 4.99 22.71
C ALA A 167 4.50 6.44 23.19
N HIS A 168 3.63 7.26 22.55
CA HIS A 168 3.23 8.55 23.12
C HIS A 168 2.60 8.41 24.51
N GLY A 169 1.85 7.34 24.78
CA GLY A 169 1.17 7.10 26.06
C GLY A 169 0.07 8.11 26.39
N ARG A 170 -0.19 9.08 25.53
CA ARG A 170 -1.18 10.15 25.72
C ARG A 170 -1.73 10.66 24.39
N VAL A 171 -2.77 11.45 24.46
CA VAL A 171 -3.47 12.07 23.33
C VAL A 171 -3.31 13.58 23.41
N VAL A 172 -3.29 14.26 22.29
CA VAL A 172 -3.30 15.73 22.26
C VAL A 172 -4.69 16.20 22.67
N THR A 173 -4.79 16.83 23.86
CA THR A 173 -6.03 17.39 24.40
C THR A 173 -5.77 18.78 24.96
N ASN A 174 -6.78 19.65 24.88
CA ASN A 174 -6.72 20.98 25.48
C ASN A 174 -7.34 21.01 26.90
N GLU A 175 -7.83 19.85 27.41
CA GLU A 175 -8.71 19.83 28.56
C GLU A 175 -7.99 19.90 29.93
N ASP A 176 -6.70 19.60 30.01
CA ASP A 176 -6.10 19.37 31.30
C ASP A 176 -5.70 20.61 32.11
N LYS A 177 -5.59 21.81 31.51
CA LYS A 177 -5.18 23.03 32.28
C LYS A 177 -5.58 24.38 31.66
N GLY A 178 -6.51 24.45 30.72
CA GLY A 178 -6.92 25.75 30.13
C GLY A 178 -5.82 26.48 29.33
N GLY A 179 -4.80 25.76 28.88
CA GLY A 179 -3.66 26.28 28.12
C GLY A 179 -3.35 25.42 26.89
N PRO A 180 -2.46 25.88 25.99
CA PRO A 180 -2.06 25.14 24.82
C PRO A 180 -1.35 23.85 25.21
N PHE A 181 -1.61 22.75 24.47
CA PHE A 181 -0.93 21.47 24.68
C PHE A 181 0.60 21.60 24.49
N VAL A 182 1.37 21.24 25.50
CA VAL A 182 2.84 21.31 25.47
C VAL A 182 3.42 19.94 25.15
N LEU A 183 4.23 19.89 24.07
CA LEU A 183 4.97 18.68 23.69
C LEU A 183 6.15 18.44 24.61
N THR A 184 6.29 17.18 25.05
CA THR A 184 7.53 16.72 25.69
C THR A 184 8.58 16.37 24.64
N THR A 185 9.84 16.25 25.08
CA THR A 185 10.91 15.74 24.21
C THR A 185 10.60 14.34 23.70
N TRP A 186 9.94 13.51 24.51
CA TRP A 186 9.52 12.16 24.13
C TRP A 186 8.50 12.17 23.00
N ASP A 187 7.49 13.05 23.02
CA ASP A 187 6.52 13.17 21.92
C ASP A 187 7.21 13.52 20.60
N LYS A 188 8.19 14.43 20.64
CA LYS A 188 8.98 14.77 19.46
C LYS A 188 9.79 13.60 18.95
N VAL A 189 10.37 12.81 19.84
CA VAL A 189 11.11 11.58 19.49
C VAL A 189 10.17 10.56 18.85
N VAL A 190 8.97 10.35 19.40
CA VAL A 190 8.05 9.35 18.88
C VAL A 190 7.52 9.73 17.50
N TRP A 191 6.99 10.95 17.30
CA TRP A 191 6.42 11.30 16.00
C TRP A 191 7.49 11.43 14.89
N ARG A 192 8.68 11.98 15.20
CA ARG A 192 9.81 12.06 14.27
C ARG A 192 10.42 10.68 14.01
N GLY A 193 10.50 9.86 15.05
CA GLY A 193 10.94 8.47 14.97
C GLY A 193 10.07 7.65 14.04
N THR A 194 8.75 7.85 14.05
CA THR A 194 7.85 7.18 13.10
C THR A 194 8.21 7.48 11.65
N GLN A 195 8.60 8.74 11.35
CA GLN A 195 9.06 9.11 10.01
C GLN A 195 10.44 8.51 9.68
N PHE A 196 11.29 8.27 10.69
CA PHE A 196 12.65 7.77 10.51
C PHE A 196 12.76 6.24 10.43
N LEU A 197 11.80 5.48 10.97
CA LEU A 197 11.82 4.01 10.95
C LEU A 197 12.12 3.39 9.56
N PRO A 198 11.56 3.89 8.44
CA PRO A 198 11.89 3.36 7.11
C PRO A 198 13.38 3.44 6.77
N VAL A 199 14.11 4.43 7.29
CA VAL A 199 15.55 4.60 7.03
C VAL A 199 16.36 3.42 7.56
N LEU A 200 15.99 2.91 8.75
CA LEU A 200 16.67 1.75 9.35
C LEU A 200 16.50 0.50 8.47
N CYS A 201 15.28 0.27 7.98
CA CYS A 201 14.99 -0.85 7.07
C CYS A 201 15.74 -0.69 5.74
N CYS A 202 15.82 0.53 5.21
CA CYS A 202 16.54 0.79 3.97
C CYS A 202 18.05 0.59 4.10
N ILE A 203 18.64 0.99 5.23
CA ILE A 203 20.07 0.73 5.49
C ILE A 203 20.34 -0.78 5.47
N ALA A 204 19.51 -1.57 6.18
CA ALA A 204 19.63 -3.02 6.16
C ALA A 204 19.47 -3.59 4.74
N SER A 205 18.49 -3.10 3.99
CA SER A 205 18.26 -3.50 2.59
C SER A 205 19.45 -3.15 1.69
N LEU A 206 20.01 -1.94 1.80
CA LEU A 206 21.17 -1.51 1.03
C LEU A 206 22.42 -2.34 1.32
N ILE A 207 22.64 -2.72 2.57
CA ILE A 207 23.72 -3.64 2.97
C ILE A 207 23.55 -4.99 2.28
N LEU A 208 22.33 -5.55 2.30
CA LEU A 208 22.06 -6.84 1.63
C LEU A 208 22.20 -6.75 0.12
N ILE A 209 21.76 -5.66 -0.54
CA ILE A 209 21.91 -5.46 -1.99
C ILE A 209 23.38 -5.30 -2.36
N HIS A 210 24.18 -4.65 -1.53
CA HIS A 210 25.57 -4.37 -1.86
C HIS A 210 26.48 -5.60 -1.65
N PHE A 211 26.33 -6.29 -0.52
CA PHE A 211 27.27 -7.34 -0.10
C PHE A 211 26.80 -8.77 -0.41
N VAL A 212 25.49 -9.02 -0.48
CA VAL A 212 24.96 -10.38 -0.63
C VAL A 212 24.30 -10.61 -1.99
N VAL A 213 23.40 -9.72 -2.41
CA VAL A 213 22.70 -9.82 -3.71
C VAL A 213 23.35 -8.88 -4.72
N SER A 214 24.65 -9.10 -4.96
CA SER A 214 25.47 -8.26 -5.84
C SER A 214 25.34 -8.59 -7.34
N PHE A 215 24.31 -9.35 -7.72
CA PHE A 215 24.04 -9.83 -9.07
C PHE A 215 22.67 -9.32 -9.59
N ASP A 216 22.51 -9.27 -10.91
CA ASP A 216 21.22 -9.06 -11.56
C ASP A 216 20.36 -10.32 -11.49
N THR A 217 19.04 -10.22 -11.63
CA THR A 217 18.17 -11.39 -11.57
C THR A 217 18.45 -12.36 -12.73
N PRO A 218 18.30 -13.68 -12.53
CA PRO A 218 18.50 -14.67 -13.61
C PRO A 218 17.65 -14.32 -14.85
N TYR A 219 16.40 -13.92 -14.64
CA TYR A 219 15.49 -13.54 -15.71
C TYR A 219 16.01 -12.33 -16.53
N GLU A 220 16.59 -11.35 -15.87
CA GLU A 220 17.20 -10.18 -16.52
C GLU A 220 18.47 -10.56 -17.30
N LEU A 221 19.34 -11.42 -16.74
CA LEU A 221 20.55 -11.88 -17.39
C LEU A 221 20.24 -12.66 -18.67
N ILE A 222 19.25 -13.57 -18.65
CA ILE A 222 18.77 -14.30 -19.82
C ILE A 222 18.24 -13.32 -20.87
N SER A 223 17.49 -12.29 -20.47
CA SER A 223 16.97 -11.29 -21.39
C SER A 223 18.06 -10.49 -22.12
N LYS A 224 19.22 -10.31 -21.46
CA LYS A 224 20.43 -9.66 -21.99
C LYS A 224 21.35 -10.61 -22.77
N GLY A 225 21.00 -11.89 -22.91
CA GLY A 225 21.82 -12.91 -23.56
C GLY A 225 23.02 -13.40 -22.76
N LYS A 226 23.10 -13.09 -21.46
CA LYS A 226 24.18 -13.46 -20.55
C LYS A 226 23.91 -14.82 -19.88
N THR A 227 23.88 -15.87 -20.70
CA THR A 227 23.44 -17.21 -20.31
C THR A 227 24.30 -17.83 -19.21
N GLU A 228 25.64 -17.73 -19.31
CA GLU A 228 26.54 -18.28 -18.32
C GLU A 228 26.42 -17.59 -16.95
N GLU A 229 26.39 -16.23 -16.98
CA GLU A 229 26.16 -15.47 -15.74
C GLU A 229 24.81 -15.83 -15.08
N ALA A 230 23.76 -16.06 -15.90
CA ALA A 230 22.45 -16.47 -15.40
C ALA A 230 22.50 -17.85 -14.72
N ARG A 231 23.21 -18.81 -15.31
CA ARG A 231 23.43 -20.17 -14.73
C ARG A 231 24.17 -20.08 -13.40
N GLU A 232 25.22 -19.29 -13.31
CA GLU A 232 25.97 -19.07 -12.05
C GLU A 232 25.10 -18.47 -10.96
N VAL A 233 24.25 -17.51 -11.30
CA VAL A 233 23.33 -16.91 -10.33
C VAL A 233 22.26 -17.89 -9.88
N ILE A 234 21.71 -18.71 -10.79
CA ILE A 234 20.76 -19.77 -10.44
C ILE A 234 21.43 -20.80 -9.51
N GLU A 235 22.68 -21.18 -9.77
CA GLU A 235 23.44 -22.11 -8.90
C GLU A 235 23.60 -21.51 -7.48
N LYS A 236 23.92 -20.20 -7.36
CA LYS A 236 24.02 -19.51 -6.07
C LYS A 236 22.69 -19.45 -5.32
N LEU A 237 21.57 -19.29 -6.04
CA LEU A 237 20.24 -19.17 -5.46
C LEU A 237 19.62 -20.52 -5.09
N HIS A 238 19.80 -21.55 -5.93
CA HIS A 238 19.04 -22.81 -5.84
C HIS A 238 19.89 -24.08 -5.73
N GLY A 239 21.22 -23.98 -5.97
CA GLY A 239 22.14 -25.09 -5.97
C GLY A 239 22.29 -25.73 -7.37
N LYS A 240 23.37 -26.52 -7.53
CA LYS A 240 23.74 -27.12 -8.83
C LYS A 240 22.68 -28.01 -9.46
N GLU A 241 21.95 -28.73 -8.64
CA GLU A 241 20.98 -29.76 -9.10
C GLU A 241 19.76 -29.13 -9.78
N GLU A 242 19.42 -27.89 -9.42
CA GLU A 242 18.21 -27.17 -9.92
C GLU A 242 18.51 -26.23 -11.10
N VAL A 243 19.80 -26.07 -11.51
CA VAL A 243 20.20 -25.06 -12.52
C VAL A 243 19.48 -25.29 -13.85
N ASP A 244 19.48 -26.51 -14.37
CA ASP A 244 18.89 -26.77 -15.69
C ASP A 244 17.36 -26.64 -15.68
N GLU A 245 16.67 -27.09 -14.60
CA GLU A 245 15.23 -26.98 -14.47
C GLU A 245 14.82 -25.51 -14.43
N VAL A 246 15.45 -24.72 -13.55
CA VAL A 246 15.12 -23.30 -13.36
C VAL A 246 15.48 -22.46 -14.59
N PHE A 247 16.68 -22.73 -15.19
CA PHE A 247 17.11 -22.03 -16.38
C PHE A 247 16.16 -22.25 -17.56
N ASN A 248 15.81 -23.50 -17.85
CA ASN A 248 14.92 -23.84 -18.96
C ASN A 248 13.52 -23.24 -18.80
N GLU A 249 13.04 -23.11 -17.56
CA GLU A 249 11.74 -22.46 -17.32
C GLU A 249 11.82 -20.95 -17.55
N PHE A 250 12.84 -20.29 -17.04
CA PHE A 250 13.03 -18.84 -17.27
C PHE A 250 13.31 -18.53 -18.76
N ASP A 251 14.07 -19.35 -19.45
CA ASP A 251 14.35 -19.17 -20.88
C ASP A 251 13.07 -19.35 -21.72
N ARG A 252 12.24 -20.34 -21.40
CA ARG A 252 10.91 -20.50 -22.02
C ARG A 252 10.02 -19.30 -21.78
N ASP A 253 9.98 -18.78 -20.53
CA ASP A 253 9.22 -17.56 -20.21
C ASP A 253 9.70 -16.37 -21.05
N GLN A 254 11.03 -16.28 -21.27
CA GLN A 254 11.64 -15.24 -22.11
C GLN A 254 11.34 -15.42 -23.60
N GLU A 255 11.36 -16.63 -24.12
CA GLU A 255 11.00 -16.92 -25.52
C GLU A 255 9.55 -16.51 -25.80
N VAL A 256 8.63 -16.85 -24.90
CA VAL A 256 7.23 -16.42 -24.97
C VAL A 256 7.13 -14.89 -24.93
N ALA A 257 7.89 -14.24 -24.05
CA ALA A 257 7.91 -12.77 -23.97
C ALA A 257 8.49 -12.11 -25.23
N LYS A 258 9.54 -12.67 -25.82
CA LYS A 258 10.16 -12.18 -27.08
C LYS A 258 9.28 -12.41 -28.31
N SER A 259 8.56 -13.52 -28.35
CA SER A 259 7.65 -13.84 -29.47
C SER A 259 6.37 -12.97 -29.46
N THR A 260 6.10 -12.29 -28.35
CA THR A 260 4.93 -11.42 -28.20
C THR A 260 5.32 -9.96 -28.43
N PRO A 261 4.88 -9.31 -29.51
CA PRO A 261 5.25 -7.92 -29.79
C PRO A 261 4.73 -6.98 -28.72
N SER A 262 5.60 -6.12 -28.16
CA SER A 262 5.20 -5.10 -27.20
C SER A 262 4.41 -3.99 -27.89
N ILE A 263 3.22 -3.72 -27.41
CA ILE A 263 2.31 -2.69 -27.95
C ILE A 263 2.25 -1.52 -26.94
N PRO A 264 2.51 -0.27 -27.39
CA PRO A 264 2.29 0.90 -26.53
C PRO A 264 0.86 0.96 -26.00
N LEU A 265 0.69 1.37 -24.75
CA LEU A 265 -0.64 1.48 -24.12
C LEU A 265 -1.59 2.37 -24.93
N SER A 266 -1.06 3.46 -25.54
CA SER A 266 -1.83 4.36 -26.40
C SER A 266 -2.43 3.66 -27.64
N THR A 267 -1.76 2.63 -28.15
CA THR A 267 -2.23 1.78 -29.24
C THR A 267 -3.18 0.71 -28.72
N ALA A 268 -2.84 0.09 -27.59
CA ALA A 268 -3.69 -0.95 -26.97
C ALA A 268 -5.08 -0.41 -26.60
N ILE A 269 -5.19 0.79 -26.04
CA ILE A 269 -6.47 1.38 -25.64
C ILE A 269 -7.37 1.75 -26.84
N LYS A 270 -6.78 1.95 -28.02
CA LYS A 270 -7.54 2.19 -29.27
C LYS A 270 -8.13 0.89 -29.83
N ASN A 271 -7.54 -0.26 -29.51
CA ASN A 271 -8.01 -1.54 -29.98
C ASN A 271 -9.23 -1.98 -29.14
N PRO A 272 -10.43 -2.22 -29.74
CA PRO A 272 -11.62 -2.63 -29.02
C PRO A 272 -11.45 -3.89 -28.19
N LYS A 273 -10.58 -4.82 -28.60
CA LYS A 273 -10.27 -6.06 -27.89
C LYS A 273 -9.64 -5.77 -26.50
N TYR A 274 -8.65 -4.89 -26.44
CA TYR A 274 -7.93 -4.59 -25.20
C TYR A 274 -8.58 -3.48 -24.39
N ARG A 275 -9.30 -2.55 -25.04
CA ARG A 275 -9.90 -1.38 -24.41
C ARG A 275 -10.81 -1.72 -23.24
N LYS A 276 -11.67 -2.74 -23.39
CA LYS A 276 -12.59 -3.17 -22.32
C LYS A 276 -11.82 -3.61 -21.07
N VAL A 277 -10.81 -4.46 -21.25
CA VAL A 277 -9.96 -4.96 -20.16
C VAL A 277 -9.28 -3.79 -19.44
N ILE A 278 -8.66 -2.89 -20.21
CA ILE A 278 -7.92 -1.75 -19.68
C ILE A 278 -8.84 -0.83 -18.87
N ILE A 279 -10.01 -0.49 -19.39
CA ILE A 279 -10.97 0.37 -18.70
C ILE A 279 -11.46 -0.29 -17.40
N HIS A 280 -11.84 -1.57 -17.42
CA HIS A 280 -12.31 -2.25 -16.23
C HIS A 280 -11.22 -2.37 -15.15
N ALA A 281 -9.98 -2.60 -15.55
CA ALA A 281 -8.86 -2.63 -14.63
C ALA A 281 -8.57 -1.24 -14.02
N PHE A 282 -8.65 -0.16 -14.80
CA PHE A 282 -8.46 1.21 -14.31
C PHE A 282 -9.56 1.63 -13.34
N VAL A 283 -10.82 1.29 -13.67
CA VAL A 283 -11.95 1.55 -12.76
C VAL A 283 -11.81 0.75 -11.46
N LEU A 284 -11.39 -0.52 -11.53
CA LEU A 284 -11.14 -1.32 -10.33
C LEU A 284 -10.02 -0.71 -9.46
N ALA A 285 -8.93 -0.22 -10.09
CA ALA A 285 -7.85 0.47 -9.40
C ALA A 285 -8.32 1.76 -8.69
N ALA A 286 -9.21 2.53 -9.31
CA ALA A 286 -9.83 3.70 -8.69
C ALA A 286 -10.79 3.31 -7.54
N ILE A 287 -11.64 2.32 -7.74
CA ILE A 287 -12.60 1.81 -6.74
C ILE A 287 -11.87 1.44 -5.44
N GLN A 288 -10.69 0.80 -5.52
CA GLN A 288 -9.94 0.40 -4.33
C GLN A 288 -9.71 1.54 -3.35
N GLN A 289 -9.45 2.76 -3.83
CA GLN A 289 -9.22 3.92 -2.97
C GLN A 289 -10.52 4.68 -2.67
N LEU A 290 -11.42 4.78 -3.65
CA LEU A 290 -12.67 5.51 -3.51
C LEU A 290 -13.62 4.88 -2.47
N VAL A 291 -13.53 3.56 -2.21
CA VAL A 291 -14.26 2.91 -1.11
C VAL A 291 -13.84 3.42 0.28
N GLY A 292 -12.74 4.16 0.38
CA GLY A 292 -12.38 4.94 1.57
C GLY A 292 -11.42 4.27 2.53
N VAL A 293 -10.70 3.21 2.15
CA VAL A 293 -9.74 2.54 3.03
C VAL A 293 -8.68 3.50 3.56
N THR A 294 -8.14 4.34 2.70
CA THR A 294 -7.09 5.29 3.06
C THR A 294 -7.62 6.39 3.99
N ILE A 295 -8.86 6.83 3.77
CA ILE A 295 -9.54 7.79 4.65
C ILE A 295 -9.78 7.17 6.02
N LEU A 296 -10.31 5.94 6.06
CA LEU A 296 -10.57 5.24 7.33
C LEU A 296 -9.27 5.06 8.11
N THR A 297 -8.22 4.50 7.50
CA THR A 297 -6.96 4.22 8.21
C THR A 297 -6.23 5.47 8.66
N SER A 298 -6.29 6.58 7.91
CA SER A 298 -5.65 7.85 8.27
C SER A 298 -6.44 8.69 9.29
N ASN A 299 -7.76 8.50 9.39
CA ASN A 299 -8.62 9.25 10.30
C ASN A 299 -9.26 8.40 11.39
N VAL A 300 -8.90 7.13 11.48
CA VAL A 300 -9.47 6.20 12.46
C VAL A 300 -9.32 6.69 13.89
N THR A 301 -8.19 7.30 14.24
CA THR A 301 -7.96 7.88 15.56
C THR A 301 -8.97 8.98 15.88
N LYS A 302 -9.24 9.91 14.95
CA LYS A 302 -10.28 10.93 15.12
C LYS A 302 -11.66 10.33 15.38
N ILE A 303 -11.99 9.26 14.65
CA ILE A 303 -13.27 8.54 14.80
C ILE A 303 -13.37 7.96 16.22
N PHE A 304 -12.35 7.24 16.68
CA PHE A 304 -12.37 6.62 18.00
C PHE A 304 -12.29 7.65 19.15
N LEU A 305 -11.55 8.76 18.98
CA LEU A 305 -11.52 9.84 19.97
C LEU A 305 -12.90 10.49 20.18
N LYS A 306 -13.68 10.63 19.10
CA LYS A 306 -15.07 11.14 19.20
C LYS A 306 -16.05 10.14 19.80
N VAL A 307 -15.77 8.86 19.58
CA VAL A 307 -16.62 7.72 19.93
C VAL A 307 -16.43 7.31 21.38
N MET A 308 -15.17 7.16 21.80
CA MET A 308 -14.78 6.64 23.12
C MET A 308 -14.29 7.74 24.08
N GLY A 309 -14.30 9.01 23.62
CA GLY A 309 -13.71 10.13 24.34
C GLY A 309 -12.21 10.31 24.03
N ARG A 310 -11.71 11.50 24.35
CA ARG A 310 -10.30 11.88 24.11
C ARG A 310 -9.41 11.24 25.20
N ASN A 311 -9.15 9.95 25.07
CA ASN A 311 -8.30 9.19 25.98
C ASN A 311 -7.36 8.23 25.22
N TYR A 312 -6.36 7.71 25.92
CA TYR A 312 -5.36 6.81 25.35
C TYR A 312 -5.97 5.50 24.82
N ASN A 313 -7.05 5.00 25.43
CA ASN A 313 -7.73 3.79 24.96
C ASN A 313 -8.28 3.94 23.53
N SER A 314 -8.68 5.14 23.14
CA SER A 314 -9.12 5.45 21.77
C SER A 314 -7.97 5.27 20.75
N THR A 315 -6.75 5.61 21.13
CA THR A 315 -5.56 5.39 20.29
C THR A 315 -5.22 3.90 20.19
N ILE A 316 -5.36 3.14 21.27
CA ILE A 316 -5.22 1.67 21.26
C ILE A 316 -6.28 1.05 20.34
N ALA A 317 -7.54 1.47 20.47
CA ALA A 317 -8.63 0.98 19.64
C ALA A 317 -8.41 1.29 18.15
N SER A 318 -7.92 2.49 17.83
CA SER A 318 -7.60 2.86 16.44
C SER A 318 -6.44 2.03 15.87
N SER A 319 -5.41 1.78 16.66
CA SER A 319 -4.26 0.97 16.24
C SER A 319 -4.63 -0.50 16.04
N SER A 320 -5.62 -1.01 16.79
CA SER A 320 -6.10 -2.39 16.65
C SER A 320 -6.76 -2.69 15.29
N ILE A 321 -7.25 -1.68 14.58
CA ILE A 321 -7.72 -1.84 13.19
C ILE A 321 -6.59 -2.34 12.27
N LEU A 322 -5.36 -1.84 12.44
CA LEU A 322 -4.22 -2.29 11.65
C LEU A 322 -3.77 -3.71 12.03
N LEU A 323 -3.95 -4.09 13.31
CA LEU A 323 -3.76 -5.49 13.72
C LEU A 323 -4.78 -6.41 13.04
N VAL A 324 -6.05 -6.03 13.02
CA VAL A 324 -7.10 -6.81 12.33
C VAL A 324 -6.82 -6.91 10.84
N ASN A 325 -6.38 -5.82 10.20
CA ASN A 325 -5.95 -5.83 8.79
C ASN A 325 -4.80 -6.82 8.55
N PHE A 326 -3.79 -6.81 9.41
CA PHE A 326 -2.65 -7.73 9.32
C PHE A 326 -3.12 -9.19 9.47
N VAL A 327 -3.88 -9.51 10.51
CA VAL A 327 -4.40 -10.87 10.75
C VAL A 327 -5.27 -11.34 9.58
N ALA A 328 -6.16 -10.49 9.05
CA ALA A 328 -6.98 -10.82 7.90
C ALA A 328 -6.12 -11.10 6.64
N THR A 329 -5.04 -10.33 6.44
CA THR A 329 -4.08 -10.56 5.34
C THR A 329 -3.33 -11.89 5.51
N VAL A 330 -2.92 -12.23 6.73
CA VAL A 330 -2.32 -13.55 7.02
C VAL A 330 -3.28 -14.67 6.65
N ILE A 331 -4.55 -14.60 7.08
CA ILE A 331 -5.57 -15.59 6.75
C ILE A 331 -5.78 -15.69 5.23
N LEU A 332 -5.89 -14.54 4.55
CA LEU A 332 -6.03 -14.51 3.09
C LEU A 332 -4.90 -15.27 2.39
N THR A 333 -3.67 -15.14 2.87
CA THR A 333 -2.49 -15.82 2.32
C THR A 333 -2.68 -17.33 2.20
N PHE A 334 -3.34 -17.96 3.19
CA PHE A 334 -3.60 -19.40 3.19
C PHE A 334 -4.79 -19.83 2.33
N ILE A 335 -5.72 -18.94 2.05
CA ILE A 335 -6.96 -19.27 1.34
C ILE A 335 -7.03 -18.75 -0.10
N ILE A 336 -6.14 -17.84 -0.51
CA ILE A 336 -6.17 -17.18 -1.83
C ILE A 336 -6.15 -18.17 -3.00
N GLY A 337 -5.52 -19.33 -2.83
CA GLY A 337 -5.47 -20.39 -3.82
C GLY A 337 -6.76 -21.20 -3.97
N LYS A 338 -7.66 -21.15 -2.98
CA LYS A 338 -8.86 -22.01 -2.94
C LYS A 338 -9.99 -21.47 -3.82
N PHE A 339 -10.22 -20.17 -3.83
CA PHE A 339 -11.34 -19.53 -4.54
C PHE A 339 -10.86 -18.68 -5.71
N GLY A 340 -11.78 -18.25 -6.56
CA GLY A 340 -11.53 -17.34 -7.68
C GLY A 340 -11.27 -15.90 -7.24
N ARG A 341 -10.57 -15.14 -8.10
CA ARG A 341 -10.27 -13.72 -7.80
C ARG A 341 -11.54 -12.88 -7.78
N LYS A 342 -12.44 -13.08 -8.75
CA LYS A 342 -13.75 -12.41 -8.78
C LYS A 342 -14.56 -12.73 -7.52
N THR A 343 -14.55 -13.98 -7.08
CA THR A 343 -15.29 -14.41 -5.87
C THR A 343 -14.81 -13.62 -4.64
N PHE A 344 -13.50 -13.53 -4.41
CA PHE A 344 -12.95 -12.74 -3.31
C PHE A 344 -13.29 -11.26 -3.43
N LEU A 345 -13.18 -10.67 -4.63
CA LEU A 345 -13.50 -9.26 -4.84
C LEU A 345 -14.99 -8.97 -4.53
N VAL A 346 -15.92 -9.77 -5.07
CA VAL A 346 -17.36 -9.57 -4.84
C VAL A 346 -17.72 -9.72 -3.36
N TRP A 347 -17.29 -10.81 -2.72
CA TRP A 347 -17.60 -11.03 -1.30
C TRP A 347 -16.91 -10.01 -0.39
N GLY A 348 -15.64 -9.70 -0.67
CA GLY A 348 -14.89 -8.72 0.12
C GLY A 348 -15.48 -7.31 0.04
N ILE A 349 -15.82 -6.82 -1.19
CA ILE A 349 -16.46 -5.51 -1.34
C ILE A 349 -17.86 -5.54 -0.76
N GLY A 350 -18.65 -6.61 -1.00
CA GLY A 350 -19.99 -6.74 -0.45
C GLY A 350 -20.02 -6.67 1.06
N PHE A 351 -19.12 -7.41 1.72
CA PHE A 351 -18.94 -7.37 3.16
C PHE A 351 -18.52 -5.96 3.64
N SER A 352 -17.52 -5.34 2.99
CA SER A 352 -17.11 -3.96 3.29
C SER A 352 -18.25 -2.98 3.14
N THR A 353 -19.10 -3.13 2.11
CA THR A 353 -20.24 -2.23 1.85
C THR A 353 -21.29 -2.33 2.96
N ILE A 354 -21.59 -3.53 3.45
CA ILE A 354 -22.53 -3.73 4.57
C ILE A 354 -22.02 -3.03 5.83
N PHE A 355 -20.74 -3.21 6.16
CA PHE A 355 -20.16 -2.62 7.36
C PHE A 355 -19.91 -1.11 7.21
N MET A 356 -19.64 -0.62 5.99
CA MET A 356 -19.63 0.81 5.72
C MET A 356 -21.02 1.43 5.89
N ALA A 357 -22.08 0.76 5.43
CA ALA A 357 -23.44 1.20 5.69
C ALA A 357 -23.74 1.30 7.19
N LEU A 358 -23.35 0.26 7.95
CA LEU A 358 -23.51 0.23 9.41
C LEU A 358 -22.84 1.42 10.08
N SER A 359 -21.59 1.72 9.71
CA SER A 359 -20.86 2.90 10.20
C SER A 359 -21.49 4.22 9.75
N SER A 360 -21.92 4.32 8.49
CA SER A 360 -22.42 5.55 7.90
C SER A 360 -23.79 5.98 8.42
N PHE A 361 -24.69 5.01 8.61
CA PHE A 361 -26.08 5.30 9.01
C PHE A 361 -26.31 5.25 10.53
N SER A 362 -25.36 4.75 11.32
CA SER A 362 -25.48 4.75 12.77
C SER A 362 -25.65 6.15 13.37
N LYS A 363 -24.83 7.12 12.90
CA LYS A 363 -24.83 8.52 13.39
C LYS A 363 -26.13 9.27 13.07
N PRO A 364 -26.59 9.35 11.81
CA PRO A 364 -27.83 10.08 11.49
C PRO A 364 -29.08 9.45 12.12
N ILE A 365 -29.11 8.12 12.33
CA ILE A 365 -30.23 7.42 12.95
C ILE A 365 -30.19 7.55 14.47
N GLY A 366 -29.05 7.29 15.08
CA GLY A 366 -28.89 7.25 16.54
C GLY A 366 -28.59 8.58 17.20
N LYS A 367 -28.22 9.61 16.42
CA LYS A 367 -27.77 10.91 16.93
C LYS A 367 -26.69 10.74 18.02
N GLU A 368 -26.98 11.13 19.27
CA GLU A 368 -26.08 11.04 20.43
C GLU A 368 -26.31 9.79 21.27
N ALA A 369 -27.05 8.80 20.77
CA ALA A 369 -27.32 7.59 21.53
C ALA A 369 -26.02 6.79 21.84
N SER A 370 -25.94 6.20 23.04
CA SER A 370 -24.76 5.50 23.53
C SER A 370 -24.34 4.28 22.70
N TRP A 371 -25.21 3.72 21.87
CA TRP A 371 -24.89 2.60 20.98
C TRP A 371 -24.19 3.02 19.69
N VAL A 372 -24.30 4.29 19.26
CA VAL A 372 -23.70 4.79 18.01
C VAL A 372 -22.20 4.56 17.92
N PRO A 373 -21.42 4.87 18.96
CA PRO A 373 -20.00 4.58 19.00
C PRO A 373 -19.66 3.12 18.78
N ILE A 374 -20.37 2.21 19.44
CA ILE A 374 -20.13 0.78 19.34
C ILE A 374 -20.40 0.29 17.92
N VAL A 375 -21.52 0.69 17.34
CA VAL A 375 -21.92 0.29 15.99
C VAL A 375 -20.98 0.86 14.93
N SER A 376 -20.54 2.11 15.07
CA SER A 376 -19.53 2.72 14.17
C SER A 376 -18.18 1.99 14.26
N SER A 377 -17.78 1.56 15.45
CA SER A 377 -16.54 0.78 15.64
C SER A 377 -16.66 -0.60 14.97
N ILE A 378 -17.75 -1.32 15.21
CA ILE A 378 -18.03 -2.61 14.54
C ILE A 378 -18.03 -2.43 13.02
N GLY A 379 -18.65 -1.35 12.52
CA GLY A 379 -18.64 -0.99 11.10
C GLY A 379 -17.22 -0.80 10.56
N SER A 380 -16.36 -0.08 11.28
CA SER A 380 -14.97 0.16 10.88
C SER A 380 -14.13 -1.14 10.85
N PHE A 381 -14.25 -2.00 11.86
CA PHE A 381 -13.56 -3.30 11.90
C PHE A 381 -14.06 -4.23 10.79
N GLY A 382 -15.38 -4.33 10.60
CA GLY A 382 -15.96 -5.16 9.56
C GLY A 382 -15.56 -4.68 8.15
N PHE A 383 -15.54 -3.36 7.92
CA PHE A 383 -15.07 -2.79 6.66
C PHE A 383 -13.63 -3.21 6.35
N ILE A 384 -12.69 -3.10 7.32
CA ILE A 384 -11.29 -3.44 7.06
C ILE A 384 -11.09 -4.94 6.82
N ILE A 385 -11.85 -5.80 7.48
CA ILE A 385 -11.84 -7.25 7.22
C ILE A 385 -12.27 -7.52 5.77
N GLY A 386 -13.41 -6.99 5.35
CA GLY A 386 -13.88 -7.15 3.97
C GLY A 386 -12.93 -6.59 2.94
N PHE A 387 -12.35 -5.42 3.20
CA PHE A 387 -11.33 -4.82 2.36
C PHE A 387 -10.08 -5.71 2.23
N ALA A 388 -9.56 -6.25 3.32
CA ALA A 388 -8.39 -7.12 3.33
C ALA A 388 -8.60 -8.39 2.49
N PHE A 389 -9.77 -9.02 2.60
CA PHE A 389 -10.11 -10.22 1.82
C PHE A 389 -10.45 -9.93 0.35
N GLY A 390 -10.88 -8.71 0.03
CA GLY A 390 -11.28 -8.29 -1.32
C GLY A 390 -10.24 -7.41 -1.99
N LEU A 391 -10.50 -6.12 -2.00
CA LEU A 391 -9.71 -5.13 -2.74
C LEU A 391 -8.26 -5.02 -2.25
N GLY A 392 -7.98 -5.19 -0.95
CA GLY A 392 -6.66 -5.01 -0.38
C GLY A 392 -5.62 -6.00 -0.92
N GLY A 393 -5.95 -7.30 -0.91
CA GLY A 393 -5.03 -8.35 -1.33
C GLY A 393 -5.21 -8.80 -2.78
N ILE A 394 -6.45 -8.90 -3.24
CA ILE A 394 -6.78 -9.57 -4.52
C ILE A 394 -6.61 -8.64 -5.72
N MET A 395 -6.86 -7.33 -5.58
CA MET A 395 -6.79 -6.42 -6.73
C MET A 395 -5.41 -6.44 -7.41
N TRP A 396 -4.33 -6.46 -6.65
CA TRP A 396 -2.97 -6.48 -7.21
C TRP A 396 -2.69 -7.77 -7.99
N VAL A 397 -3.15 -8.91 -7.47
CA VAL A 397 -3.07 -10.20 -8.16
C VAL A 397 -3.91 -10.16 -9.44
N TYR A 398 -5.14 -9.66 -9.35
CA TYR A 398 -6.03 -9.51 -10.50
C TYR A 398 -5.42 -8.65 -11.60
N LEU A 399 -4.85 -7.48 -11.27
CA LEU A 399 -4.21 -6.59 -12.24
C LEU A 399 -3.01 -7.26 -12.93
N SER A 400 -2.27 -8.11 -12.23
CA SER A 400 -1.13 -8.85 -12.82
C SER A 400 -1.57 -9.96 -13.77
N GLU A 401 -2.77 -10.52 -13.59
CA GLU A 401 -3.32 -11.63 -14.38
C GLU A 401 -4.18 -11.16 -15.57
N VAL A 402 -4.86 -10.02 -15.44
CA VAL A 402 -5.86 -9.56 -16.41
C VAL A 402 -5.26 -8.92 -17.67
N PHE A 403 -4.08 -8.29 -17.54
CA PHE A 403 -3.43 -7.65 -18.68
C PHE A 403 -2.67 -8.65 -19.55
N GLY A 404 -2.86 -8.56 -20.87
CA GLY A 404 -2.04 -9.30 -21.85
C GLY A 404 -0.57 -8.88 -21.78
N THR A 405 0.31 -9.83 -22.04
CA THR A 405 1.78 -9.64 -21.97
C THR A 405 2.24 -8.49 -22.86
N GLU A 406 1.53 -8.24 -23.97
CA GLU A 406 1.85 -7.26 -24.99
C GLU A 406 1.86 -5.81 -24.47
N TYR A 407 0.95 -5.45 -23.54
CA TYR A 407 0.78 -4.09 -23.05
C TYR A 407 0.79 -3.99 -21.51
N ARG A 408 1.07 -5.11 -20.80
CA ARG A 408 0.98 -5.23 -19.34
C ARG A 408 1.73 -4.14 -18.59
N ASN A 409 3.00 -3.90 -18.93
CA ASN A 409 3.83 -2.96 -18.17
C ASN A 409 3.28 -1.53 -18.22
N GLY A 410 2.83 -1.09 -19.38
CA GLY A 410 2.22 0.24 -19.54
C GLY A 410 0.86 0.33 -18.83
N ALA A 411 0.02 -0.70 -18.99
CA ALA A 411 -1.30 -0.74 -18.36
C ALA A 411 -1.21 -0.82 -16.82
N LEU A 412 -0.32 -1.65 -16.29
CA LEU A 412 -0.10 -1.77 -14.85
C LEU A 412 0.41 -0.44 -14.26
N SER A 413 1.41 0.20 -14.90
CA SER A 413 1.94 1.49 -14.46
C SER A 413 0.84 2.55 -14.35
N VAL A 414 -0.03 2.66 -15.36
CA VAL A 414 -1.15 3.63 -15.34
C VAL A 414 -2.24 3.22 -14.34
N ALA A 415 -2.54 1.93 -14.19
CA ALA A 415 -3.49 1.47 -13.17
C ALA A 415 -3.02 1.83 -11.75
N VAL A 416 -1.72 1.64 -11.47
CA VAL A 416 -1.09 2.02 -10.18
C VAL A 416 -1.08 3.53 -10.00
N PHE A 417 -0.81 4.31 -11.07
CA PHE A 417 -0.90 5.77 -11.05
C PHE A 417 -2.30 6.24 -10.66
N ILE A 418 -3.35 5.72 -11.32
CA ILE A 418 -4.74 6.05 -11.03
C ILE A 418 -5.08 5.70 -9.58
N ASN A 419 -4.66 4.54 -9.11
CA ASN A 419 -4.90 4.09 -7.74
C ASN A 419 -4.33 5.09 -6.72
N TRP A 420 -3.05 5.43 -6.82
CA TRP A 420 -2.42 6.34 -5.86
C TRP A 420 -2.86 7.80 -6.02
N LEU A 421 -3.20 8.23 -7.23
CA LEU A 421 -3.78 9.55 -7.45
C LEU A 421 -5.14 9.65 -6.74
N CYS A 422 -6.02 8.64 -6.87
CA CYS A 422 -7.26 8.58 -6.14
C CYS A 422 -7.03 8.57 -4.61
N ALA A 423 -6.04 7.83 -4.11
CA ALA A 423 -5.68 7.85 -2.69
C ALA A 423 -5.30 9.25 -2.21
N SER A 424 -4.45 9.95 -2.98
CA SER A 424 -4.02 11.32 -2.66
C SER A 424 -5.21 12.28 -2.62
N LEU A 425 -6.02 12.29 -3.68
CA LEU A 425 -7.16 13.20 -3.80
C LEU A 425 -8.21 12.94 -2.72
N THR A 426 -8.51 11.68 -2.42
CA THR A 426 -9.48 11.32 -1.37
C THR A 426 -8.99 11.72 0.02
N LEU A 427 -7.70 11.57 0.32
CA LEU A 427 -7.13 12.01 1.59
C LEU A 427 -7.16 13.52 1.75
N ILE A 428 -6.74 14.27 0.74
CA ILE A 428 -6.78 15.74 0.77
C ILE A 428 -8.23 16.21 0.97
N ALA A 429 -9.15 15.68 0.16
CA ALA A 429 -10.56 16.05 0.25
C ALA A 429 -11.19 15.66 1.59
N SER A 430 -10.81 14.53 2.17
CA SER A 430 -11.40 14.02 3.42
C SER A 430 -11.16 14.93 4.61
N GLU A 431 -10.00 15.58 4.71
CA GLU A 431 -9.70 16.48 5.84
C GLU A 431 -10.65 17.69 5.84
N PHE A 432 -10.98 18.25 4.66
CA PHE A 432 -11.96 19.31 4.53
C PHE A 432 -13.40 18.83 4.75
N LEU A 433 -13.76 17.71 4.14
CA LEU A 433 -15.12 17.20 4.21
C LEU A 433 -15.48 16.69 5.62
N ILE A 434 -14.54 16.06 6.33
CA ILE A 434 -14.74 15.59 7.70
C ILE A 434 -14.95 16.75 8.67
N SER A 435 -14.29 17.90 8.46
CA SER A 435 -14.51 19.08 9.28
C SER A 435 -15.90 19.69 9.07
N TYR A 436 -16.43 19.60 7.85
CA TYR A 436 -17.78 20.04 7.54
C TYR A 436 -18.85 19.08 8.05
N SER A 437 -18.74 17.79 7.71
CA SER A 437 -19.67 16.74 8.16
C SER A 437 -19.11 15.34 7.94
N GLU A 438 -18.82 14.63 9.03
CA GLU A 438 -18.41 13.21 8.97
C GLU A 438 -19.51 12.31 8.38
N VAL A 439 -20.78 12.68 8.59
CA VAL A 439 -21.93 11.93 8.07
C VAL A 439 -21.93 11.99 6.54
N VAL A 440 -21.70 13.17 5.96
CA VAL A 440 -21.64 13.35 4.50
C VAL A 440 -20.50 12.52 3.91
N VAL A 441 -19.32 12.56 4.52
CA VAL A 441 -18.18 11.75 4.07
C VAL A 441 -18.51 10.28 4.10
N SER A 442 -19.07 9.78 5.20
CA SER A 442 -19.43 8.38 5.36
C SER A 442 -20.46 7.93 4.32
N ILE A 443 -21.46 8.75 4.01
CA ILE A 443 -22.46 8.44 2.98
C ILE A 443 -21.83 8.42 1.57
N ILE A 444 -20.90 9.33 1.27
CA ILE A 444 -20.16 9.33 0.00
C ILE A 444 -19.34 8.04 -0.14
N LEU A 445 -18.65 7.63 0.91
CA LEU A 445 -17.84 6.40 0.91
C LEU A 445 -18.73 5.15 0.77
N PHE A 446 -19.89 5.13 1.43
CA PHE A 446 -20.88 4.09 1.25
C PHE A 446 -21.37 4.01 -0.21
N ALA A 447 -21.67 5.15 -0.82
CA ALA A 447 -22.11 5.20 -2.22
C ALA A 447 -21.04 4.66 -3.18
N PHE A 448 -19.77 5.03 -2.99
CA PHE A 448 -18.65 4.46 -3.77
C PHE A 448 -18.45 2.96 -3.51
N SER A 449 -18.61 2.51 -2.27
CA SER A 449 -18.51 1.09 -1.93
C SER A 449 -19.63 0.27 -2.59
N LEU A 450 -20.86 0.80 -2.56
CA LEU A 450 -22.01 0.19 -3.23
C LEU A 450 -21.84 0.16 -4.76
N PHE A 451 -21.40 1.27 -5.35
CA PHE A 451 -21.05 1.31 -6.78
C PHE A 451 -19.97 0.27 -7.11
N GLY A 452 -18.90 0.19 -6.29
CA GLY A 452 -17.83 -0.77 -6.46
C GLY A 452 -18.31 -2.22 -6.41
N PHE A 453 -19.20 -2.53 -5.48
CA PHE A 453 -19.81 -3.86 -5.38
C PHE A 453 -20.55 -4.25 -6.68
N PHE A 454 -21.46 -3.42 -7.15
CA PHE A 454 -22.21 -3.69 -8.40
C PHE A 454 -21.28 -3.73 -9.61
N TYR A 455 -20.32 -2.81 -9.69
CA TYR A 455 -19.37 -2.78 -10.79
C TYR A 455 -18.54 -4.07 -10.88
N VAL A 456 -18.01 -4.53 -9.76
CA VAL A 456 -17.22 -5.76 -9.71
C VAL A 456 -18.08 -6.99 -10.00
N ALA A 457 -19.28 -7.06 -9.44
CA ALA A 457 -20.18 -8.18 -9.66
C ALA A 457 -20.55 -8.34 -11.15
N VAL A 458 -20.81 -7.23 -11.85
CA VAL A 458 -21.29 -7.23 -13.25
C VAL A 458 -20.13 -7.29 -14.24
N PHE A 459 -19.14 -6.42 -14.11
CA PHE A 459 -18.16 -6.18 -15.18
C PHE A 459 -16.84 -6.93 -15.01
N ILE A 460 -16.43 -7.25 -13.77
CA ILE A 460 -15.17 -7.96 -13.54
C ILE A 460 -15.34 -9.45 -13.85
N LYS A 461 -14.41 -10.00 -14.64
CA LYS A 461 -14.35 -11.40 -15.01
C LYS A 461 -13.39 -12.18 -14.11
N GLU A 462 -13.61 -13.51 -14.02
CA GLU A 462 -12.71 -14.39 -13.28
C GLU A 462 -11.39 -14.58 -14.04
N THR A 463 -10.27 -14.54 -13.30
CA THR A 463 -8.93 -14.76 -13.87
C THR A 463 -8.31 -16.09 -13.45
N LYS A 464 -8.82 -16.73 -12.37
CA LYS A 464 -8.29 -18.01 -11.90
C LYS A 464 -8.52 -19.12 -12.93
N GLY A 465 -7.42 -19.77 -13.34
CA GLY A 465 -7.49 -20.87 -14.33
C GLY A 465 -7.66 -20.41 -15.78
N VAL A 466 -7.63 -19.11 -16.03
CA VAL A 466 -7.67 -18.52 -17.38
C VAL A 466 -6.25 -18.12 -17.79
N THR A 467 -5.93 -18.28 -19.07
CA THR A 467 -4.64 -17.80 -19.61
C THR A 467 -4.52 -16.29 -19.39
N ILE A 468 -3.34 -15.86 -18.95
CA ILE A 468 -3.03 -14.44 -18.65
C ILE A 468 -3.43 -13.55 -19.84
N GLY A 469 -4.19 -12.50 -19.56
CA GLY A 469 -4.67 -11.53 -20.55
C GLY A 469 -5.90 -11.97 -21.36
N ARG A 470 -6.45 -13.18 -21.13
CA ARG A 470 -7.60 -13.70 -21.88
C ARG A 470 -8.92 -13.80 -21.09
N ALA A 471 -8.99 -13.17 -19.93
CA ALA A 471 -10.20 -13.23 -19.09
C ALA A 471 -11.45 -12.58 -19.74
N TYR A 472 -11.26 -11.77 -20.78
CA TYR A 472 -12.32 -11.06 -21.50
C TYR A 472 -12.49 -11.50 -22.96
N ASP A 473 -11.75 -12.52 -23.39
CA ASP A 473 -11.89 -13.15 -24.72
C ASP A 473 -13.20 -13.94 -24.85
#